data_b9d9e7c7c3f87edc2791b2ba35cd7135
#
_entry.id   b9d9e7c7c3f87edc2791b2ba35cd7135
#
_cell.length_a   1.000
_cell.length_b   1.000
_cell.length_c   1.000
_cell.angle_alpha   90.00
_cell.angle_beta   90.00
_cell.angle_gamma   90.00
#
_symmetry.space_group_name_H-M   'P 1'
#
loop_
_entity.id
_entity.type
_entity.pdbx_description
1 polymer ?
#
loop_
_entity_poly.entity_id
_entity_poly.type
_entity_poly.pdbx_seq_one_letter_code
_entity_poly.pdbx_strand_id
1 'polypeptide(L)'
;WIPACTGMTEFDGMPDLKLSMFAIAALFRIHFICYLPKGRLKTVRLVLAKFLLKSNALSLSDDIAMQAHTLVWFRRNLRIRDNAALSAAVKRGLPVAGVWVAQGSSEIPNPRQDWFHYQAAAALHRSLAARGVALYVVNRVEELPALATRLNVQTVIADEAYTSSEIGQDNRIWRILDEQGVAFERVNDRAIFAKAEIMGSHGAPYTDFPHYKEAWLALFRQRFGGQDAGGGCVEIFQTASVEMPSFPAWNGQQDMVSAQRGGEDEADKQWRQFEENIGFYPIMKDFPARKGTSRLSAYLSAGCISPRVLATEAAGQGADAWLDNLIRRDFYQQLAYHRARIEPESAAVSATFSDDLTECWRQGKTGFPLIDAAMRSLKSSGWLHPALRSLTAEFLCGILHQPSEHGIVWFAEQQTDFDPALNVGNWQTAARNACRHSIDIIQTARRLDPDGTFVRRHIPELAHLPVNLVHTPWLASSEIDAHGYPLPVVAP
;
A
#
# COMPACT_ATOMS: atom_id res chain seq x y z
N TRP A 1 4.84 44.93 -22.43
CA TRP A 1 4.28 45.82 -23.46
C TRP A 1 4.95 45.47 -24.77
N ILE A 2 4.32 44.59 -25.56
CA ILE A 2 4.58 44.38 -26.96
C ILE A 2 3.49 45.18 -27.69
N PRO A 3 3.82 46.18 -28.50
CA PRO A 3 2.83 46.75 -29.38
C PRO A 3 2.40 45.69 -30.38
N ALA A 4 1.11 45.48 -30.51
CA ALA A 4 0.53 44.63 -31.51
C ALA A 4 0.95 45.15 -32.90
N CYS A 5 1.69 44.37 -33.65
CA CYS A 5 1.87 44.55 -35.07
C CYS A 5 0.54 44.11 -35.77
N THR A 6 -0.45 44.96 -35.77
CA THR A 6 -1.58 44.86 -36.68
C THR A 6 -1.13 45.41 -38.02
N GLY A 7 -0.89 44.54 -38.98
CA GLY A 7 -0.57 44.97 -40.33
C GLY A 7 0.25 44.00 -41.17
N MET A 8 -0.07 42.71 -41.13
CA MET A 8 0.36 41.74 -42.15
C MET A 8 -0.67 40.64 -42.28
N THR A 9 -1.81 41.01 -42.81
CA THR A 9 -2.73 40.08 -43.49
C THR A 9 -2.47 40.26 -44.96
N GLU A 10 -1.72 39.32 -45.54
CA GLU A 10 -1.77 38.87 -46.97
C GLU A 10 -0.45 38.15 -47.32
N PHE A 11 -0.37 36.89 -47.00
CA PHE A 11 0.52 35.92 -47.65
C PHE A 11 -0.09 34.54 -47.52
N ASP A 12 -1.23 34.36 -48.14
CA ASP A 12 -1.74 33.03 -48.49
C ASP A 12 -1.16 32.66 -49.84
N GLY A 13 -0.27 31.69 -49.90
CA GLY A 13 0.07 31.08 -51.15
C GLY A 13 1.52 30.68 -51.44
N MET A 14 2.26 30.13 -50.44
CA MET A 14 3.49 29.38 -50.79
C MET A 14 3.81 28.32 -49.70
N PRO A 15 3.99 27.03 -50.10
CA PRO A 15 4.23 25.95 -49.14
C PRO A 15 5.65 25.90 -48.52
N ASP A 16 6.59 26.73 -48.94
CA ASP A 16 8.02 26.61 -48.54
C ASP A 16 8.51 27.64 -47.53
N LEU A 17 7.62 28.35 -46.82
CA LEU A 17 8.02 29.45 -45.93
C LEU A 17 8.12 29.07 -44.41
N LYS A 18 7.94 27.81 -44.04
CA LYS A 18 8.13 27.38 -42.65
C LYS A 18 9.60 27.33 -42.20
N LEU A 19 10.53 27.22 -43.18
CA LEU A 19 11.98 27.31 -42.88
C LEU A 19 12.49 28.74 -42.73
N SER A 20 11.76 29.76 -43.18
CA SER A 20 12.23 31.15 -43.14
C SER A 20 11.96 31.87 -41.84
N MET A 21 11.01 31.42 -41.02
CA MET A 21 10.77 32.03 -39.68
C MET A 21 11.93 31.80 -38.70
N PHE A 22 12.66 30.69 -38.83
CA PHE A 22 13.85 30.46 -38.01
C PHE A 22 15.07 31.29 -38.48
N ALA A 23 15.19 31.56 -39.75
CA ALA A 23 16.24 32.42 -40.31
C ALA A 23 16.00 33.89 -39.97
N ILE A 24 14.74 34.36 -39.95
CA ILE A 24 14.36 35.72 -39.57
C ILE A 24 14.58 35.96 -38.06
N ALA A 25 14.31 34.98 -37.18
CA ALA A 25 14.65 35.08 -35.78
C ALA A 25 16.17 35.18 -35.48
N ALA A 26 17.01 34.60 -36.37
CA ALA A 26 18.46 34.70 -36.26
C ALA A 26 18.99 36.07 -36.74
N LEU A 27 18.36 36.72 -37.69
CA LEU A 27 18.72 38.06 -38.18
C LEU A 27 18.27 39.16 -37.22
N PHE A 28 17.16 39.03 -36.56
CA PHE A 28 16.73 39.95 -35.49
C PHE A 28 17.64 39.94 -34.25
N ARG A 29 18.50 38.96 -34.15
CA ARG A 29 19.42 38.75 -33.02
C ARG A 29 20.50 39.87 -32.88
N ILE A 30 20.88 40.49 -33.96
CA ILE A 30 21.94 41.54 -33.94
C ILE A 30 21.38 42.89 -33.54
N HIS A 31 20.14 43.19 -33.88
CA HIS A 31 19.52 44.50 -33.58
C HIS A 31 18.97 44.66 -32.15
N PHE A 32 18.57 43.56 -31.51
CA PHE A 32 18.04 43.58 -30.14
C PHE A 32 19.15 43.71 -29.05
N ILE A 33 20.38 43.37 -29.41
CA ILE A 33 21.55 43.44 -28.47
C ILE A 33 21.97 44.88 -28.16
N CYS A 34 21.64 45.84 -29.02
CA CYS A 34 22.07 47.22 -28.85
C CYS A 34 21.19 48.09 -27.93
N TYR A 35 20.01 47.64 -27.52
CA TYR A 35 19.05 48.47 -26.81
C TYR A 35 18.68 48.03 -25.38
N LEU A 36 19.31 46.99 -24.82
CA LEU A 36 19.04 46.55 -23.45
C LEU A 36 20.15 46.92 -22.47
N PRO A 37 19.83 47.40 -21.24
CA PRO A 37 20.83 47.78 -20.22
C PRO A 37 21.68 46.56 -19.82
N LYS A 38 23.00 46.79 -19.65
CA LYS A 38 24.04 45.73 -19.44
C LYS A 38 23.74 44.69 -18.34
N GLY A 39 22.96 45.01 -17.32
CA GLY A 39 22.60 44.08 -16.20
C GLY A 39 21.59 43.01 -16.55
N ARG A 40 20.70 43.23 -17.52
CA ARG A 40 19.68 42.24 -17.97
C ARG A 40 20.17 41.31 -19.06
N LEU A 41 21.25 41.69 -19.74
CA LEU A 41 21.85 40.86 -20.79
C LEU A 41 22.39 39.51 -20.29
N LYS A 42 22.94 39.46 -19.06
CA LYS A 42 23.47 38.20 -18.51
C LYS A 42 22.39 37.13 -18.32
N THR A 43 21.23 37.51 -17.87
CA THR A 43 20.12 36.58 -17.62
C THR A 43 19.47 36.09 -18.94
N VAL A 44 19.31 36.99 -19.91
CA VAL A 44 18.81 36.63 -21.25
C VAL A 44 19.78 35.77 -22.04
N ARG A 45 21.10 35.99 -21.90
CA ARG A 45 22.12 35.13 -22.51
C ARG A 45 22.12 33.72 -21.94
N LEU A 46 21.86 33.58 -20.64
CA LEU A 46 21.83 32.25 -19.99
C LEU A 46 20.63 31.45 -20.40
N VAL A 47 19.45 32.07 -20.51
CA VAL A 47 18.22 31.43 -20.94
C VAL A 47 18.24 31.06 -22.41
N LEU A 48 18.74 31.96 -23.29
CA LEU A 48 18.90 31.67 -24.71
C LEU A 48 20.05 30.65 -24.98
N ALA A 49 21.13 30.68 -24.23
CA ALA A 49 22.18 29.67 -24.34
C ALA A 49 21.70 28.29 -23.86
N LYS A 50 20.91 28.22 -22.77
CA LYS A 50 20.29 26.98 -22.31
C LYS A 50 19.25 26.46 -23.30
N PHE A 51 18.49 27.36 -23.93
CA PHE A 51 17.52 26.98 -24.95
C PHE A 51 18.18 26.51 -26.26
N LEU A 52 19.31 27.13 -26.65
CA LEU A 52 20.06 26.77 -27.87
C LEU A 52 20.95 25.54 -27.66
N LEU A 53 21.47 25.33 -26.44
CA LEU A 53 22.13 24.06 -26.10
C LEU A 53 21.15 22.90 -26.07
N LYS A 54 19.90 23.14 -25.68
CA LYS A 54 18.83 22.12 -25.80
C LYS A 54 18.38 21.90 -27.27
N SER A 55 18.41 22.93 -28.12
CA SER A 55 18.00 22.78 -29.53
C SER A 55 19.12 22.28 -30.46
N ASN A 56 20.40 22.51 -30.12
CA ASN A 56 21.51 21.96 -30.91
C ASN A 56 21.92 20.53 -30.52
N ALA A 57 21.39 20.01 -29.42
CA ALA A 57 21.45 18.58 -29.10
C ALA A 57 20.45 17.75 -29.96
N LEU A 58 19.65 18.41 -30.79
CA LEU A 58 18.70 17.82 -31.75
C LEU A 58 19.27 17.71 -33.16
N SER A 59 20.56 17.59 -33.36
CA SER A 59 21.15 17.32 -34.68
C SER A 59 21.52 15.85 -34.81
N LEU A 60 20.64 15.14 -35.50
CA LEU A 60 20.98 14.13 -36.52
C LEU A 60 22.03 13.07 -36.12
N SER A 61 21.60 12.09 -35.39
CA SER A 61 21.95 10.70 -35.65
C SER A 61 20.63 9.91 -35.63
N ASP A 62 20.48 8.98 -36.59
CA ASP A 62 19.34 8.06 -36.72
C ASP A 62 19.22 7.06 -35.54
N ASP A 63 19.58 7.48 -34.36
CA ASP A 63 19.28 6.82 -33.12
C ASP A 63 17.91 7.31 -32.62
N ILE A 64 16.98 6.40 -32.57
CA ILE A 64 15.63 6.47 -31.99
C ILE A 64 15.55 7.62 -31.00
N ALA A 65 14.89 8.73 -31.39
CA ALA A 65 14.63 9.85 -30.51
C ALA A 65 13.98 9.28 -29.24
N MET A 66 14.72 9.24 -28.12
CA MET A 66 14.18 8.76 -26.84
C MET A 66 13.06 9.71 -26.44
N GLN A 67 11.83 9.25 -26.66
CA GLN A 67 10.65 10.01 -26.30
C GLN A 67 10.63 10.21 -24.79
N ALA A 68 10.24 11.39 -24.35
CA ALA A 68 10.04 11.66 -22.93
C ALA A 68 8.95 10.74 -22.36
N HIS A 69 9.19 10.17 -21.19
CA HIS A 69 8.31 9.20 -20.57
C HIS A 69 7.67 9.74 -19.30
N THR A 70 6.50 9.20 -18.99
CA THR A 70 5.93 9.25 -17.64
C THR A 70 6.24 7.93 -16.94
N LEU A 71 6.84 7.98 -15.76
CA LEU A 71 7.21 6.81 -14.98
C LEU A 71 6.22 6.63 -13.82
N VAL A 72 5.53 5.49 -13.78
CA VAL A 72 4.67 5.12 -12.65
C VAL A 72 5.48 4.30 -11.66
N TRP A 73 5.66 4.81 -10.45
CA TRP A 73 6.28 4.07 -9.36
C TRP A 73 5.22 3.27 -8.61
N PHE A 74 5.13 1.98 -8.93
CA PHE A 74 4.24 1.03 -8.29
C PHE A 74 4.79 0.64 -6.92
N ARG A 75 4.02 0.88 -5.86
CA ARG A 75 4.36 0.56 -4.47
C ARG A 75 3.33 -0.35 -3.84
N ARG A 76 2.21 0.22 -3.39
CA ARG A 76 1.05 -0.48 -2.81
C ARG A 76 -0.19 -0.32 -3.71
N ASN A 77 0.04 -0.39 -5.01
CA ASN A 77 -0.97 -0.30 -6.06
C ASN A 77 -0.64 -1.24 -7.23
N LEU A 78 -0.29 -2.51 -6.89
CA LEU A 78 0.18 -3.52 -7.84
C LEU A 78 -0.97 -4.10 -8.67
N ARG A 79 -1.66 -3.23 -9.42
CA ARG A 79 -2.81 -3.56 -10.29
C ARG A 79 -2.90 -2.59 -11.47
N ILE A 80 -3.72 -2.96 -12.47
CA ILE A 80 -4.07 -2.10 -13.59
C ILE A 80 -5.48 -1.50 -13.41
N ARG A 81 -6.43 -2.28 -12.90
CA ARG A 81 -7.83 -1.84 -12.73
C ARG A 81 -7.94 -0.76 -11.66
N ASP A 82 -8.66 0.31 -11.97
CA ASP A 82 -8.86 1.46 -11.07
C ASP A 82 -7.54 1.92 -10.39
N ASN A 83 -6.49 2.06 -11.20
CA ASN A 83 -5.18 2.54 -10.75
C ASN A 83 -5.06 4.05 -11.03
N ALA A 84 -5.08 4.86 -9.98
CA ALA A 84 -5.07 6.31 -10.10
C ALA A 84 -3.73 6.85 -10.67
N ALA A 85 -2.59 6.25 -10.28
CA ALA A 85 -1.28 6.64 -10.77
C ALA A 85 -1.12 6.33 -12.26
N LEU A 86 -1.54 5.14 -12.68
CA LEU A 86 -1.52 4.74 -14.09
C LEU A 86 -2.48 5.60 -14.93
N SER A 87 -3.68 5.89 -14.41
CA SER A 87 -4.66 6.77 -15.06
C SER A 87 -4.11 8.19 -15.24
N ALA A 88 -3.44 8.72 -14.22
CA ALA A 88 -2.81 10.04 -14.30
C ALA A 88 -1.66 10.07 -15.33
N ALA A 89 -0.87 8.99 -15.40
CA ALA A 89 0.20 8.86 -16.38
C ALA A 89 -0.33 8.83 -17.82
N VAL A 90 -1.36 8.02 -18.09
CA VAL A 90 -1.96 7.88 -19.44
C VAL A 90 -2.61 9.19 -19.91
N LYS A 91 -3.27 9.92 -19.01
CA LYS A 91 -3.89 11.22 -19.33
C LYS A 91 -2.90 12.29 -19.80
N ARG A 92 -1.60 12.11 -19.55
CA ARG A 92 -0.55 13.04 -20.05
C ARG A 92 -0.25 12.90 -21.53
N GLY A 93 -0.70 11.81 -22.17
CA GLY A 93 -0.46 11.56 -23.58
C GLY A 93 1.00 11.29 -23.93
N LEU A 94 1.85 11.00 -22.95
CA LEU A 94 3.24 10.59 -23.14
C LEU A 94 3.37 9.06 -22.98
N PRO A 95 4.41 8.45 -23.57
CA PRO A 95 4.70 7.05 -23.31
C PRO A 95 4.86 6.75 -21.83
N VAL A 96 4.26 5.66 -21.38
CA VAL A 96 4.25 5.26 -19.98
C VAL A 96 5.19 4.08 -19.75
N ALA A 97 6.00 4.17 -18.72
CA ALA A 97 6.76 3.04 -18.16
C ALA A 97 6.43 2.89 -16.67
N GLY A 98 6.61 1.70 -16.14
CA GLY A 98 6.48 1.42 -14.71
C GLY A 98 7.82 1.14 -14.07
N VAL A 99 7.92 1.39 -12.78
CA VAL A 99 9.02 0.91 -11.94
C VAL A 99 8.46 0.31 -10.66
N TRP A 100 9.03 -0.82 -10.24
CA TRP A 100 8.80 -1.44 -8.95
C TRP A 100 10.12 -1.59 -8.20
N VAL A 101 10.12 -1.26 -6.91
CA VAL A 101 11.30 -1.38 -6.04
C VAL A 101 11.18 -2.71 -5.28
N ALA A 102 12.13 -3.62 -5.51
CA ALA A 102 12.09 -4.99 -4.97
C ALA A 102 12.33 -5.02 -3.45
N GLN A 103 13.19 -4.16 -2.94
CA GLN A 103 13.37 -4.01 -1.51
C GLN A 103 12.22 -3.19 -0.93
N GLY A 104 11.40 -3.80 -0.07
CA GLY A 104 10.29 -3.13 0.60
C GLY A 104 10.74 -1.91 1.42
N SER A 105 9.80 -1.00 1.67
CA SER A 105 10.04 0.19 2.52
C SER A 105 10.07 -0.14 4.01
N SER A 106 9.86 -1.39 4.41
CA SER A 106 9.86 -1.82 5.80
C SER A 106 11.28 -2.04 6.30
N GLU A 107 11.60 -1.43 7.44
CA GLU A 107 12.85 -1.67 8.17
C GLU A 107 12.86 -3.05 8.86
N ILE A 108 11.69 -3.66 9.04
CA ILE A 108 11.51 -4.97 9.64
C ILE A 108 11.47 -6.01 8.53
N PRO A 109 12.41 -6.97 8.51
CA PRO A 109 12.40 -8.04 7.51
C PRO A 109 11.15 -8.90 7.60
N ASN A 110 10.46 -9.10 6.48
CA ASN A 110 9.30 -9.97 6.39
C ASN A 110 9.31 -10.76 5.07
N PRO A 111 10.04 -11.88 5.01
CA PRO A 111 10.20 -12.66 3.78
C PRO A 111 8.88 -13.16 3.16
N ARG A 112 7.83 -13.37 3.99
CA ARG A 112 6.50 -13.78 3.48
C ARG A 112 5.80 -12.67 2.73
N GLN A 113 5.85 -11.45 3.27
CA GLN A 113 5.32 -10.28 2.59
C GLN A 113 6.11 -9.98 1.32
N ASP A 114 7.44 -10.06 1.39
CA ASP A 114 8.32 -9.83 0.23
C ASP A 114 8.01 -10.82 -0.89
N TRP A 115 7.82 -12.11 -0.57
CA TRP A 115 7.41 -13.14 -1.53
C TRP A 115 6.05 -12.83 -2.15
N PHE A 116 5.06 -12.41 -1.35
CA PHE A 116 3.73 -12.07 -1.85
C PHE A 116 3.79 -10.84 -2.77
N HIS A 117 4.54 -9.81 -2.40
CA HIS A 117 4.74 -8.60 -3.21
C HIS A 117 5.48 -8.91 -4.51
N TYR A 118 6.50 -9.78 -4.47
CA TYR A 118 7.19 -10.25 -5.67
C TYR A 118 6.22 -10.94 -6.65
N GLN A 119 5.38 -11.85 -6.15
CA GLN A 119 4.36 -12.51 -6.99
C GLN A 119 3.39 -11.50 -7.60
N ALA A 120 2.94 -10.52 -6.82
CA ALA A 120 2.05 -9.45 -7.27
C ALA A 120 2.71 -8.58 -8.36
N ALA A 121 3.97 -8.18 -8.16
CA ALA A 121 4.74 -7.41 -9.13
C ALA A 121 5.02 -8.21 -10.41
N ALA A 122 5.30 -9.52 -10.30
CA ALA A 122 5.47 -10.40 -11.45
C ALA A 122 4.17 -10.56 -12.26
N ALA A 123 3.02 -10.61 -11.58
CA ALA A 123 1.71 -10.60 -12.24
C ALA A 123 1.46 -9.26 -12.94
N LEU A 124 1.72 -8.14 -12.28
CA LEU A 124 1.61 -6.80 -12.85
C LEU A 124 2.53 -6.64 -14.07
N HIS A 125 3.77 -7.12 -14.01
CA HIS A 125 4.71 -7.09 -15.14
C HIS A 125 4.10 -7.77 -16.38
N ARG A 126 3.53 -8.97 -16.24
CA ARG A 126 2.88 -9.68 -17.35
C ARG A 126 1.68 -8.89 -17.90
N SER A 127 0.87 -8.33 -17.01
CA SER A 127 -0.33 -7.56 -17.39
C SER A 127 0.01 -6.26 -18.10
N LEU A 128 1.08 -5.57 -17.71
CA LEU A 128 1.60 -4.37 -18.36
C LEU A 128 2.27 -4.70 -19.68
N ALA A 129 3.10 -5.77 -19.73
CA ALA A 129 3.76 -6.23 -20.94
C ALA A 129 2.74 -6.58 -22.04
N ALA A 130 1.63 -7.24 -21.70
CA ALA A 130 0.54 -7.55 -22.62
C ALA A 130 -0.12 -6.27 -23.22
N ARG A 131 0.12 -5.10 -22.62
CA ARG A 131 -0.35 -3.78 -23.06
C ARG A 131 0.78 -2.92 -23.64
N GLY A 132 1.95 -3.49 -23.85
CA GLY A 132 3.12 -2.78 -24.39
C GLY A 132 3.78 -1.82 -23.39
N VAL A 133 3.54 -1.95 -22.10
CA VAL A 133 4.15 -1.10 -21.05
C VAL A 133 5.25 -1.87 -20.35
N ALA A 134 6.47 -1.30 -20.36
CA ALA A 134 7.60 -1.84 -19.65
C ALA A 134 7.47 -1.62 -18.13
N LEU A 135 7.70 -2.66 -17.33
CA LEU A 135 7.89 -2.54 -15.88
C LEU A 135 9.35 -2.85 -15.53
N TYR A 136 10.07 -1.82 -15.10
CA TYR A 136 11.43 -1.94 -14.62
C TYR A 136 11.43 -2.36 -13.16
N VAL A 137 12.41 -3.20 -12.79
CA VAL A 137 12.64 -3.57 -11.39
C VAL A 137 13.98 -3.00 -10.96
N VAL A 138 13.97 -2.26 -9.86
CA VAL A 138 15.17 -1.76 -9.19
C VAL A 138 15.23 -2.37 -7.80
N ASN A 139 16.43 -2.61 -7.30
CA ASN A 139 16.57 -3.24 -5.98
C ASN A 139 16.30 -2.25 -4.85
N ARG A 140 16.72 -1.01 -5.02
CA ARG A 140 16.65 0.04 -3.99
C ARG A 140 16.02 1.30 -4.58
N VAL A 141 15.34 2.05 -3.73
CA VAL A 141 14.64 3.28 -4.15
C VAL A 141 15.60 4.37 -4.65
N GLU A 142 16.85 4.37 -4.17
CA GLU A 142 17.89 5.30 -4.59
C GLU A 142 18.29 5.13 -6.06
N GLU A 143 17.97 4.00 -6.69
CA GLU A 143 18.21 3.73 -8.11
C GLU A 143 17.16 4.38 -9.03
N LEU A 144 16.00 4.79 -8.47
CA LEU A 144 14.89 5.34 -9.23
C LEU A 144 15.25 6.64 -9.99
N PRO A 145 15.95 7.63 -9.40
CA PRO A 145 16.35 8.83 -10.13
C PRO A 145 17.29 8.54 -11.31
N ALA A 146 18.22 7.59 -11.16
CA ALA A 146 19.11 7.18 -12.24
C ALA A 146 18.31 6.50 -13.38
N LEU A 147 17.32 5.67 -13.05
CA LEU A 147 16.40 5.10 -14.03
C LEU A 147 15.59 6.20 -14.75
N ALA A 148 15.09 7.19 -14.02
CA ALA A 148 14.34 8.31 -14.58
C ALA A 148 15.17 9.09 -15.60
N THR A 149 16.44 9.37 -15.29
CA THR A 149 17.37 10.01 -16.23
C THR A 149 17.59 9.14 -17.48
N ARG A 150 17.87 7.85 -17.30
CA ARG A 150 18.13 6.92 -18.42
C ARG A 150 16.94 6.82 -19.38
N LEU A 151 15.72 6.87 -18.86
CA LEU A 151 14.48 6.79 -19.64
C LEU A 151 13.99 8.16 -20.11
N ASN A 152 14.73 9.24 -19.93
CA ASN A 152 14.29 10.60 -20.26
C ASN A 152 12.90 10.93 -19.67
N VAL A 153 12.70 10.61 -18.38
CA VAL A 153 11.43 10.81 -17.68
C VAL A 153 11.19 12.29 -17.41
N GLN A 154 10.00 12.79 -17.68
CA GLN A 154 9.57 14.15 -17.31
C GLN A 154 8.82 14.16 -15.97
N THR A 155 8.10 13.11 -15.67
CA THR A 155 7.29 13.02 -14.44
C THR A 155 7.32 11.60 -13.89
N VAL A 156 7.56 11.50 -12.60
CA VAL A 156 7.34 10.30 -11.79
C VAL A 156 6.02 10.45 -11.05
N ILE A 157 5.14 9.44 -11.13
CA ILE A 157 3.85 9.41 -10.42
C ILE A 157 3.83 8.21 -9.49
N ALA A 158 3.48 8.42 -8.21
CA ALA A 158 3.36 7.37 -7.21
C ALA A 158 2.06 7.50 -6.41
N ASP A 159 1.64 6.42 -5.72
CA ASP A 159 0.60 6.53 -4.70
C ASP A 159 1.10 7.34 -3.49
N GLU A 160 0.16 7.92 -2.74
CA GLU A 160 0.48 8.73 -1.56
C GLU A 160 1.15 7.92 -0.44
N ALA A 161 2.07 8.56 0.26
CA ALA A 161 2.70 8.06 1.49
C ALA A 161 1.89 8.46 2.72
N TYR A 162 1.78 7.57 3.71
CA TYR A 162 0.98 7.78 4.92
C TYR A 162 1.80 7.70 6.21
N THR A 163 2.89 6.97 6.25
CA THR A 163 3.76 6.83 7.43
C THR A 163 4.95 7.80 7.37
N SER A 164 5.56 8.10 8.53
CA SER A 164 6.75 8.98 8.60
C SER A 164 7.89 8.47 7.73
N SER A 165 8.16 7.16 7.74
CA SER A 165 9.20 6.53 6.95
C SER A 165 8.94 6.68 5.43
N GLU A 166 7.70 6.38 4.97
CA GLU A 166 7.32 6.56 3.57
C GLU A 166 7.40 8.03 3.12
N ILE A 167 6.92 8.97 3.96
CA ILE A 167 6.98 10.41 3.69
C ILE A 167 8.44 10.90 3.62
N GLY A 168 9.28 10.42 4.55
CA GLY A 168 10.72 10.72 4.55
C GLY A 168 11.40 10.22 3.27
N GLN A 169 11.08 9.00 2.83
CA GLN A 169 11.56 8.42 1.57
C GLN A 169 11.13 9.27 0.37
N ASP A 170 9.84 9.61 0.29
CA ASP A 170 9.29 10.45 -0.77
C ASP A 170 9.99 11.81 -0.87
N ASN A 171 10.26 12.43 0.28
CA ASN A 171 10.93 13.74 0.31
C ASN A 171 12.39 13.65 -0.15
N ARG A 172 13.10 12.54 0.15
CA ARG A 172 14.47 12.31 -0.36
C ARG A 172 14.46 12.14 -1.88
N ILE A 173 13.59 11.29 -2.40
CA ILE A 173 13.50 11.04 -3.85
C ILE A 173 13.03 12.29 -4.60
N TRP A 174 12.04 13.01 -4.06
CA TRP A 174 11.57 14.27 -4.64
C TRP A 174 12.72 15.28 -4.84
N ARG A 175 13.58 15.49 -3.84
CA ARG A 175 14.71 16.44 -3.96
C ARG A 175 15.64 16.06 -5.10
N ILE A 176 16.01 14.79 -5.21
CA ILE A 176 16.92 14.33 -6.27
C ILE A 176 16.26 14.48 -7.65
N LEU A 177 14.99 14.15 -7.79
CA LEU A 177 14.25 14.31 -9.03
C LEU A 177 14.10 15.79 -9.42
N ASP A 178 13.81 16.67 -8.45
CA ASP A 178 13.69 18.11 -8.66
C ASP A 178 15.01 18.74 -9.17
N GLU A 179 16.15 18.33 -8.59
CA GLU A 179 17.49 18.71 -9.06
C GLU A 179 17.77 18.27 -10.50
N GLN A 180 17.13 17.16 -10.94
CA GLN A 180 17.21 16.65 -12.31
C GLN A 180 16.17 17.30 -13.24
N GLY A 181 15.28 18.13 -12.74
CA GLY A 181 14.19 18.75 -13.48
C GLY A 181 13.04 17.78 -13.80
N VAL A 182 12.90 16.70 -13.03
CA VAL A 182 11.84 15.69 -13.14
C VAL A 182 10.75 16.00 -12.10
N ALA A 183 9.50 16.14 -12.53
CA ALA A 183 8.39 16.35 -11.62
C ALA A 183 8.09 15.05 -10.83
N PHE A 184 7.73 15.18 -9.55
CA PHE A 184 7.26 14.06 -8.74
C PHE A 184 5.85 14.33 -8.22
N GLU A 185 4.89 13.53 -8.65
CA GLU A 185 3.48 13.64 -8.30
C GLU A 185 3.03 12.48 -7.43
N ARG A 186 2.14 12.78 -6.51
CA ARG A 186 1.53 11.80 -5.63
C ARG A 186 0.02 11.81 -5.82
N VAL A 187 -0.57 10.63 -5.92
CA VAL A 187 -2.01 10.45 -6.11
C VAL A 187 -2.57 9.50 -5.06
N ASN A 188 -3.80 9.74 -4.61
CA ASN A 188 -4.46 8.80 -3.71
C ASN A 188 -4.91 7.55 -4.47
N ASP A 189 -4.30 6.42 -4.15
CA ASP A 189 -4.63 5.12 -4.75
C ASP A 189 -4.77 4.00 -3.70
N ARG A 190 -4.26 4.22 -2.49
CA ARG A 190 -4.24 3.28 -1.37
C ARG A 190 -5.52 3.34 -0.55
N ALA A 191 -6.09 4.52 -0.33
CA ALA A 191 -7.28 4.78 0.47
C ALA A 191 -8.46 5.16 -0.43
N ILE A 192 -9.69 5.04 0.09
CA ILE A 192 -10.90 5.45 -0.63
C ILE A 192 -10.95 6.96 -0.71
N PHE A 193 -10.67 7.64 0.41
CA PHE A 193 -10.52 9.09 0.48
C PHE A 193 -9.08 9.48 0.75
N ALA A 194 -8.63 10.58 0.11
CA ALA A 194 -7.28 11.09 0.29
C ALA A 194 -7.06 11.55 1.76
N LYS A 195 -5.80 11.52 2.17
CA LYS A 195 -5.40 12.03 3.48
C LYS A 195 -5.85 13.49 3.64
N ALA A 196 -6.42 13.83 4.77
CA ALA A 196 -7.02 15.13 5.06
C ALA A 196 -8.31 15.49 4.27
N GLU A 197 -8.93 14.53 3.60
CA GLU A 197 -10.21 14.74 2.93
C GLU A 197 -11.37 14.63 3.93
N ILE A 198 -11.23 13.76 4.95
CA ILE A 198 -12.21 13.60 6.02
C ILE A 198 -11.64 14.21 7.30
N MET A 199 -12.07 15.43 7.57
CA MET A 199 -11.61 16.20 8.73
C MET A 199 -12.79 16.64 9.59
N GLY A 200 -12.56 16.72 10.88
CA GLY A 200 -13.54 17.27 11.83
C GLY A 200 -13.65 18.80 11.76
N SER A 201 -14.44 19.36 12.67
CA SER A 201 -14.56 20.80 12.80
C SER A 201 -13.18 21.44 13.00
N HIS A 202 -13.00 22.62 12.42
CA HIS A 202 -11.75 23.39 12.45
C HIS A 202 -10.52 22.71 11.80
N GLY A 203 -10.75 21.71 10.93
CA GLY A 203 -9.67 21.03 10.22
C GLY A 203 -8.83 20.09 11.09
N ALA A 204 -9.34 19.65 12.23
CA ALA A 204 -8.68 18.64 13.07
C ALA A 204 -9.00 17.24 12.56
N PRO A 205 -8.02 16.29 12.60
CA PRO A 205 -8.29 14.91 12.25
C PRO A 205 -9.20 14.24 13.29
N TYR A 206 -10.06 13.34 12.85
CA TYR A 206 -10.81 12.48 13.77
C TYR A 206 -9.86 11.53 14.52
N THR A 207 -10.04 11.41 15.82
CA THR A 207 -9.26 10.49 16.67
C THR A 207 -10.06 9.29 17.15
N ASP A 208 -11.38 9.29 16.91
CA ASP A 208 -12.28 8.19 17.22
C ASP A 208 -12.98 7.67 15.96
N PHE A 209 -13.20 6.37 15.92
CA PHE A 209 -13.75 5.70 14.75
C PHE A 209 -15.24 5.98 14.48
N PRO A 210 -16.14 6.05 15.47
CA PRO A 210 -17.56 6.32 15.23
C PRO A 210 -17.81 7.61 14.46
N HIS A 211 -17.27 8.75 14.89
CA HIS A 211 -17.46 10.03 14.20
C HIS A 211 -16.77 10.06 12.83
N TYR A 212 -15.58 9.45 12.72
CA TYR A 212 -14.93 9.29 11.42
C TYR A 212 -15.81 8.51 10.44
N LYS A 213 -16.40 7.39 10.88
CA LYS A 213 -17.29 6.55 10.07
C LYS A 213 -18.50 7.32 9.58
N GLU A 214 -19.15 8.11 10.43
CA GLU A 214 -20.30 8.93 10.05
C GLU A 214 -19.93 9.94 8.94
N ALA A 215 -18.83 10.66 9.10
CA ALA A 215 -18.34 11.61 8.11
C ALA A 215 -17.93 10.91 6.81
N TRP A 216 -17.26 9.74 6.91
CA TRP A 216 -16.88 8.93 5.78
C TRP A 216 -18.10 8.46 4.97
N LEU A 217 -19.12 7.92 5.64
CA LEU A 217 -20.35 7.46 4.98
C LEU A 217 -21.13 8.60 4.32
N ALA A 218 -21.15 9.79 4.93
CA ALA A 218 -21.78 10.97 4.34
C ALA A 218 -21.08 11.36 3.02
N LEU A 219 -19.75 11.45 3.04
CA LEU A 219 -18.97 11.78 1.85
C LEU A 219 -19.04 10.67 0.80
N PHE A 220 -19.04 9.40 1.21
CA PHE A 220 -19.15 8.26 0.31
C PHE A 220 -20.47 8.24 -0.46
N ARG A 221 -21.60 8.48 0.22
CA ARG A 221 -22.90 8.61 -0.43
C ARG A 221 -22.96 9.79 -1.41
N GLN A 222 -22.34 10.91 -1.05
CA GLN A 222 -22.27 12.07 -1.93
C GLN A 222 -21.46 11.78 -3.20
N ARG A 223 -20.33 11.08 -3.08
CA ARG A 223 -19.39 10.87 -4.19
C ARG A 223 -19.74 9.66 -5.06
N PHE A 224 -20.17 8.58 -4.45
CA PHE A 224 -20.40 7.27 -5.10
C PHE A 224 -21.87 6.82 -5.06
N GLY A 225 -22.75 7.56 -4.37
CA GLY A 225 -24.18 7.22 -4.27
C GLY A 225 -24.86 7.35 -5.63
N GLY A 226 -25.05 6.20 -6.31
CA GLY A 226 -25.71 6.11 -7.62
C GLY A 226 -24.75 6.00 -8.82
N GLN A 227 -23.47 5.85 -8.63
CA GLN A 227 -22.51 5.59 -9.71
C GLN A 227 -21.68 4.34 -9.43
N ASP A 228 -21.46 3.56 -10.48
CA ASP A 228 -20.37 2.60 -10.49
C ASP A 228 -19.07 3.34 -10.22
N ALA A 229 -18.23 2.86 -9.32
CA ALA A 229 -16.93 3.48 -9.01
C ALA A 229 -15.95 3.48 -10.20
N GLY A 230 -16.40 3.10 -11.37
CA GLY A 230 -15.62 3.13 -12.59
C GLY A 230 -14.39 2.21 -12.56
N GLY A 231 -14.52 1.02 -11.94
CA GLY A 231 -13.45 0.02 -11.87
C GLY A 231 -12.95 -0.51 -13.23
N GLY A 232 -13.03 0.31 -14.27
CA GLY A 232 -12.56 0.00 -15.60
C GLY A 232 -11.04 -0.18 -15.64
N CYS A 233 -10.61 -1.05 -16.55
CA CYS A 233 -9.19 -1.19 -16.89
C CYS A 233 -8.72 0.11 -17.56
N VAL A 234 -7.56 0.62 -17.16
CA VAL A 234 -6.97 1.78 -17.84
C VAL A 234 -6.57 1.37 -19.25
N GLU A 235 -7.15 2.03 -20.26
CA GLU A 235 -6.74 1.85 -21.65
C GLU A 235 -5.44 2.61 -21.89
N ILE A 236 -4.42 1.91 -22.36
CA ILE A 236 -3.09 2.49 -22.65
C ILE A 236 -2.95 2.64 -24.15
N PHE A 237 -3.00 3.88 -24.63
CA PHE A 237 -2.99 4.19 -26.07
C PHE A 237 -1.60 4.48 -26.64
N GLN A 238 -0.61 4.76 -25.80
CA GLN A 238 0.75 5.05 -26.25
C GLN A 238 1.75 4.16 -25.53
N THR A 239 2.34 3.25 -26.27
CA THR A 239 3.43 2.41 -25.80
C THR A 239 4.76 3.03 -26.17
N ALA A 240 5.71 3.01 -25.26
CA ALA A 240 7.07 3.40 -25.55
C ALA A 240 7.73 2.33 -26.42
N SER A 241 8.51 2.74 -27.43
CA SER A 241 9.46 1.87 -28.11
C SER A 241 10.65 1.62 -27.18
N VAL A 242 10.42 0.97 -26.04
CA VAL A 242 11.46 0.58 -25.10
C VAL A 242 11.59 -0.93 -25.09
N GLU A 243 12.81 -1.39 -24.93
CA GLU A 243 13.08 -2.79 -24.69
C GLU A 243 12.32 -3.25 -23.44
N MET A 244 11.52 -4.32 -23.58
CA MET A 244 10.78 -4.90 -22.46
C MET A 244 11.77 -5.62 -21.53
N PRO A 245 11.98 -5.12 -20.30
CA PRO A 245 12.89 -5.77 -19.39
C PRO A 245 12.33 -7.13 -18.94
N SER A 246 13.21 -8.10 -18.79
CA SER A 246 12.84 -9.36 -18.14
C SER A 246 12.57 -9.12 -16.66
N PHE A 247 11.56 -9.81 -16.09
CA PHE A 247 11.32 -9.76 -14.66
C PHE A 247 12.37 -10.63 -13.94
N PRO A 248 13.07 -10.13 -12.91
CA PRO A 248 14.13 -10.88 -12.24
C PRO A 248 13.57 -12.11 -11.55
N ALA A 249 14.36 -13.19 -11.50
CA ALA A 249 14.01 -14.35 -10.72
C ALA A 249 14.03 -14.06 -9.22
N TRP A 250 13.20 -14.77 -8.45
CA TRP A 250 13.20 -14.67 -6.99
C TRP A 250 14.52 -15.22 -6.42
N ASN A 251 15.17 -14.45 -5.57
CA ASN A 251 16.44 -14.80 -4.93
C ASN A 251 16.33 -14.93 -3.40
N GLY A 252 15.12 -14.82 -2.85
CA GLY A 252 14.87 -14.97 -1.41
C GLY A 252 14.60 -16.42 -1.01
N GLN A 253 14.20 -16.63 0.25
CA GLN A 253 13.89 -17.96 0.77
C GLN A 253 12.72 -18.60 0.01
N GLN A 254 12.93 -19.84 -0.49
CA GLN A 254 11.93 -20.57 -1.29
C GLN A 254 10.87 -21.29 -0.45
N ASP A 255 11.14 -21.56 0.83
CA ASP A 255 10.29 -22.38 1.70
C ASP A 255 9.14 -21.62 2.39
N MET A 256 8.91 -20.38 1.99
CA MET A 256 7.82 -19.57 2.55
C MET A 256 6.49 -19.96 1.91
N VAL A 257 5.80 -20.92 2.52
CA VAL A 257 4.42 -21.24 2.15
C VAL A 257 3.51 -20.09 2.51
N SER A 258 3.23 -19.21 1.55
CA SER A 258 2.08 -18.30 1.64
C SER A 258 0.84 -19.07 1.19
N ALA A 259 -0.20 -19.10 2.02
CA ALA A 259 -1.48 -19.71 1.66
C ALA A 259 -2.18 -19.00 0.49
N GLN A 260 -1.72 -17.82 0.10
CA GLN A 260 -2.29 -16.98 -0.96
C GLN A 260 -1.21 -16.60 -1.97
N ARG A 261 -1.60 -16.53 -3.25
CA ARG A 261 -0.74 -16.04 -4.34
C ARG A 261 -1.00 -14.55 -4.56
N GLY A 262 0.07 -13.76 -4.74
CA GLY A 262 -0.04 -12.35 -5.08
C GLY A 262 -0.47 -12.13 -6.53
N GLY A 263 -1.24 -11.07 -6.77
CA GLY A 263 -1.65 -10.63 -8.11
C GLY A 263 -3.09 -10.14 -8.18
N GLU A 264 -3.38 -9.33 -9.18
CA GLU A 264 -4.70 -8.70 -9.38
C GLU A 264 -5.79 -9.74 -9.67
N ASP A 265 -5.53 -10.71 -10.55
CA ASP A 265 -6.50 -11.76 -10.89
C ASP A 265 -6.81 -12.69 -9.70
N GLU A 266 -5.81 -12.99 -8.87
CA GLU A 266 -6.02 -13.78 -7.67
C GLU A 266 -6.81 -13.00 -6.60
N ALA A 267 -6.62 -11.68 -6.53
CA ALA A 267 -7.39 -10.80 -5.67
C ALA A 267 -8.87 -10.74 -6.10
N ASP A 268 -9.12 -10.57 -7.41
CA ASP A 268 -10.47 -10.57 -7.98
C ASP A 268 -11.18 -11.91 -7.74
N LYS A 269 -10.50 -13.01 -8.00
CA LYS A 269 -11.03 -14.35 -7.72
C LYS A 269 -11.38 -14.55 -6.24
N GLN A 270 -10.52 -14.07 -5.33
CA GLN A 270 -10.77 -14.14 -3.89
C GLN A 270 -11.97 -13.29 -3.49
N TRP A 271 -12.13 -12.10 -4.11
CA TRP A 271 -13.28 -11.23 -3.88
C TRP A 271 -14.57 -11.90 -4.37
N ARG A 272 -14.64 -12.39 -5.62
CA ARG A 272 -15.83 -13.02 -6.20
C ARG A 272 -16.29 -14.22 -5.38
N GLN A 273 -15.36 -15.06 -4.90
CA GLN A 273 -15.69 -16.17 -4.00
C GLN A 273 -16.28 -15.73 -2.66
N PHE A 274 -15.82 -14.61 -2.12
CA PHE A 274 -16.35 -14.07 -0.86
C PHE A 274 -17.67 -13.35 -1.08
N GLU A 275 -17.79 -12.60 -2.17
CA GLU A 275 -18.96 -11.81 -2.55
C GLU A 275 -20.25 -12.65 -2.60
N GLU A 276 -20.17 -13.88 -3.11
CA GLU A 276 -21.30 -14.82 -3.14
C GLU A 276 -21.93 -15.07 -1.74
N ASN A 277 -21.13 -14.88 -0.69
CA ASN A 277 -21.53 -15.19 0.68
C ASN A 277 -21.43 -13.98 1.63
N ILE A 278 -21.26 -12.77 1.08
CA ILE A 278 -21.02 -11.55 1.88
C ILE A 278 -22.16 -11.26 2.86
N GLY A 279 -23.39 -11.62 2.52
CA GLY A 279 -24.57 -11.47 3.38
C GLY A 279 -24.46 -12.27 4.68
N PHE A 280 -23.69 -13.37 4.71
CA PHE A 280 -23.45 -14.17 5.91
C PHE A 280 -22.31 -13.64 6.77
N TYR A 281 -21.56 -12.63 6.29
CA TYR A 281 -20.41 -12.09 7.01
C TYR A 281 -20.72 -11.67 8.45
N PRO A 282 -21.82 -10.96 8.76
CA PRO A 282 -22.13 -10.56 10.15
C PRO A 282 -22.18 -11.73 11.14
N ILE A 283 -22.65 -12.90 10.68
CA ILE A 283 -22.80 -14.11 11.49
C ILE A 283 -21.50 -14.91 11.55
N MET A 284 -20.78 -14.98 10.41
CA MET A 284 -19.65 -15.91 10.24
C MET A 284 -18.31 -15.30 10.63
N LYS A 285 -18.19 -13.97 10.68
CA LYS A 285 -16.94 -13.22 10.89
C LYS A 285 -16.22 -13.51 12.20
N ASP A 286 -16.92 -14.05 13.19
CA ASP A 286 -16.35 -14.30 14.51
C ASP A 286 -15.87 -15.75 14.71
N PHE A 287 -15.98 -16.62 13.69
CA PHE A 287 -15.59 -18.02 13.79
C PHE A 287 -14.29 -18.32 13.03
N PRO A 288 -13.11 -18.35 13.70
CA PRO A 288 -11.80 -18.56 13.05
C PRO A 288 -11.66 -19.90 12.31
N ALA A 289 -12.37 -20.93 12.78
CA ALA A 289 -12.37 -22.25 12.14
C ALA A 289 -13.09 -22.29 10.79
N ARG A 290 -13.91 -21.27 10.50
CA ARG A 290 -14.78 -21.22 9.32
C ARG A 290 -14.25 -20.23 8.27
N LYS A 291 -14.66 -20.41 7.01
CA LYS A 291 -14.31 -19.50 5.90
C LYS A 291 -15.30 -18.31 5.86
N GLY A 292 -15.38 -17.55 6.96
CA GLY A 292 -16.33 -16.44 7.12
C GLY A 292 -15.78 -15.05 6.82
N THR A 293 -14.51 -14.94 6.39
CA THR A 293 -13.84 -13.66 6.10
C THR A 293 -13.35 -13.61 4.67
N SER A 294 -13.23 -12.40 4.11
CA SER A 294 -12.82 -12.19 2.72
C SER A 294 -11.37 -12.59 2.42
N ARG A 295 -10.49 -12.59 3.41
CA ARG A 295 -9.03 -12.79 3.25
C ARG A 295 -8.37 -11.85 2.24
N LEU A 296 -8.90 -10.64 2.06
CA LEU A 296 -8.38 -9.66 1.12
C LEU A 296 -7.25 -8.79 1.68
N SER A 297 -6.91 -8.92 2.95
CA SER A 297 -5.97 -8.02 3.62
C SER A 297 -4.58 -7.95 2.96
N ALA A 298 -4.01 -9.08 2.52
CA ALA A 298 -2.74 -9.08 1.80
C ALA A 298 -2.84 -8.40 0.43
N TYR A 299 -3.92 -8.63 -0.30
CA TYR A 299 -4.17 -7.99 -1.59
C TYR A 299 -4.39 -6.48 -1.47
N LEU A 300 -5.09 -6.03 -0.42
CA LEU A 300 -5.27 -4.61 -0.11
C LEU A 300 -3.95 -3.96 0.36
N SER A 301 -3.12 -4.68 1.09
CA SER A 301 -1.80 -4.19 1.53
C SER A 301 -0.85 -4.00 0.34
N ALA A 302 -0.82 -4.96 -0.60
CA ALA A 302 -0.02 -4.86 -1.82
C ALA A 302 -0.68 -3.98 -2.90
N GLY A 303 -1.97 -3.64 -2.75
CA GLY A 303 -2.74 -2.88 -3.73
C GLY A 303 -3.09 -3.67 -5.00
N CYS A 304 -3.23 -4.99 -4.90
CA CYS A 304 -3.68 -5.86 -5.98
C CYS A 304 -5.17 -5.70 -6.32
N ILE A 305 -5.93 -5.05 -5.45
CA ILE A 305 -7.35 -4.77 -5.64
C ILE A 305 -7.67 -3.35 -5.14
N SER A 306 -8.59 -2.68 -5.83
CA SER A 306 -8.97 -1.32 -5.47
C SER A 306 -9.91 -1.29 -4.26
N PRO A 307 -9.58 -0.54 -3.19
CA PRO A 307 -10.49 -0.36 -2.08
C PRO A 307 -11.76 0.42 -2.46
N ARG A 308 -11.72 1.29 -3.47
CA ARG A 308 -12.89 2.05 -3.98
C ARG A 308 -13.88 1.12 -4.64
N VAL A 309 -13.42 0.23 -5.51
CA VAL A 309 -14.26 -0.78 -6.18
C VAL A 309 -14.91 -1.69 -5.15
N LEU A 310 -14.13 -2.22 -4.21
CA LEU A 310 -14.67 -3.06 -3.15
C LEU A 310 -15.73 -2.35 -2.29
N ALA A 311 -15.51 -1.07 -1.97
CA ALA A 311 -16.45 -0.29 -1.16
C ALA A 311 -17.77 -0.06 -1.88
N THR A 312 -17.74 0.25 -3.19
CA THR A 312 -18.95 0.46 -3.98
C THR A 312 -19.72 -0.83 -4.23
N GLU A 313 -19.02 -1.93 -4.54
CA GLU A 313 -19.66 -3.24 -4.71
C GLU A 313 -20.29 -3.72 -3.37
N ALA A 314 -19.59 -3.59 -2.25
CA ALA A 314 -20.13 -3.95 -0.93
C ALA A 314 -21.33 -3.08 -0.52
N ALA A 315 -21.27 -1.78 -0.76
CA ALA A 315 -22.37 -0.85 -0.49
C ALA A 315 -23.58 -1.17 -1.36
N GLY A 316 -23.38 -1.51 -2.63
CA GLY A 316 -24.44 -1.92 -3.56
C GLY A 316 -25.18 -3.19 -3.11
N GLN A 317 -24.52 -4.04 -2.34
CA GLN A 317 -25.09 -5.27 -1.76
C GLN A 317 -25.61 -5.10 -0.33
N GLY A 318 -25.55 -3.89 0.24
CA GLY A 318 -25.94 -3.64 1.62
C GLY A 318 -25.05 -4.33 2.65
N ALA A 319 -23.79 -4.60 2.31
CA ALA A 319 -22.85 -5.32 3.16
C ALA A 319 -22.13 -4.39 4.16
N ASP A 320 -22.89 -3.57 4.89
CA ASP A 320 -22.38 -2.53 5.80
C ASP A 320 -21.38 -3.07 6.83
N ALA A 321 -21.66 -4.25 7.39
CA ALA A 321 -20.78 -4.86 8.39
C ALA A 321 -19.40 -5.23 7.82
N TRP A 322 -19.30 -5.53 6.53
CA TRP A 322 -18.04 -5.78 5.87
C TRP A 322 -17.38 -4.46 5.44
N LEU A 323 -18.15 -3.50 4.92
CA LEU A 323 -17.70 -2.17 4.54
C LEU A 323 -17.01 -1.45 5.71
N ASP A 324 -17.46 -1.66 6.94
CA ASP A 324 -16.84 -1.13 8.16
C ASP A 324 -15.33 -1.46 8.27
N ASN A 325 -14.88 -2.58 7.71
CA ASN A 325 -13.44 -2.92 7.71
C ASN A 325 -12.64 -2.02 6.76
N LEU A 326 -13.21 -1.65 5.61
CA LEU A 326 -12.57 -0.71 4.68
C LEU A 326 -12.55 0.71 5.26
N ILE A 327 -13.64 1.12 5.92
CA ILE A 327 -13.70 2.42 6.62
C ILE A 327 -12.66 2.46 7.73
N ARG A 328 -12.51 1.38 8.51
CA ARG A 328 -11.49 1.29 9.57
C ARG A 328 -10.07 1.29 9.02
N ARG A 329 -9.86 0.70 7.83
CA ARG A 329 -8.59 0.76 7.12
C ARG A 329 -8.23 2.20 6.75
N ASP A 330 -9.15 2.94 6.15
CA ASP A 330 -8.96 4.37 5.82
C ASP A 330 -8.70 5.20 7.08
N PHE A 331 -9.44 4.95 8.16
CA PHE A 331 -9.25 5.62 9.43
C PHE A 331 -7.82 5.47 9.97
N TYR A 332 -7.27 4.27 9.97
CA TYR A 332 -5.91 4.05 10.46
C TYR A 332 -4.85 4.64 9.52
N GLN A 333 -5.07 4.63 8.20
CA GLN A 333 -4.20 5.32 7.24
C GLN A 333 -4.17 6.84 7.53
N GLN A 334 -5.34 7.46 7.73
CA GLN A 334 -5.47 8.87 8.07
C GLN A 334 -4.78 9.20 9.41
N LEU A 335 -5.01 8.38 10.44
CA LEU A 335 -4.35 8.55 11.73
C LEU A 335 -2.83 8.48 11.62
N ALA A 336 -2.30 7.53 10.87
CA ALA A 336 -0.85 7.40 10.65
C ALA A 336 -0.29 8.64 9.96
N TYR A 337 -0.96 9.15 8.94
CA TYR A 337 -0.55 10.38 8.25
C TYR A 337 -0.51 11.60 9.16
N HIS A 338 -1.57 11.82 9.96
CA HIS A 338 -1.64 12.98 10.83
C HIS A 338 -0.63 12.90 11.98
N ARG A 339 -0.37 11.71 12.53
CA ARG A 339 0.69 11.49 13.52
C ARG A 339 2.07 11.72 12.95
N ALA A 340 2.35 11.23 11.74
CA ALA A 340 3.62 11.45 11.06
C ALA A 340 3.97 12.94 10.87
N ARG A 341 2.98 13.83 10.88
CA ARG A 341 3.17 15.29 10.80
C ARG A 341 3.42 15.95 12.15
N ILE A 342 2.94 15.34 13.24
CA ILE A 342 3.01 15.90 14.59
C ILE A 342 4.24 15.35 15.34
N GLU A 343 4.55 14.09 15.13
CA GLU A 343 5.66 13.37 15.76
C GLU A 343 6.65 12.93 14.67
N PRO A 344 7.62 13.78 14.28
CA PRO A 344 8.67 13.33 13.39
C PRO A 344 9.52 12.28 14.12
N GLU A 345 9.51 11.07 13.59
CA GLU A 345 10.39 9.95 13.98
C GLU A 345 10.63 9.80 15.50
N SER A 346 9.62 9.35 16.21
CA SER A 346 9.83 8.82 17.55
C SER A 346 10.29 7.39 17.45
N ALA A 347 11.55 7.20 17.76
CA ALA A 347 12.20 6.00 18.26
C ALA A 347 11.93 4.69 17.49
N ALA A 348 12.92 4.23 16.77
CA ALA A 348 13.15 2.80 16.61
C ALA A 348 12.90 2.16 17.97
N VAL A 349 11.82 1.36 18.07
CA VAL A 349 11.55 0.56 19.25
C VAL A 349 12.72 -0.40 19.37
N SER A 350 13.68 -0.05 20.21
CA SER A 350 14.76 -0.94 20.62
C SER A 350 14.13 -2.05 21.47
N ALA A 351 13.54 -3.03 20.81
CA ALA A 351 12.93 -4.18 21.45
C ALA A 351 14.03 -5.16 21.93
N THR A 352 14.82 -4.73 22.89
CA THR A 352 15.74 -5.62 23.65
C THR A 352 15.08 -6.05 24.95
N PHE A 353 13.87 -6.58 24.90
CA PHE A 353 13.28 -7.24 26.05
C PHE A 353 13.06 -8.71 25.71
N SER A 354 13.89 -9.57 26.27
CA SER A 354 13.67 -11.00 26.35
C SER A 354 12.89 -11.24 27.63
N ASP A 355 11.59 -11.07 27.60
CA ASP A 355 10.72 -11.53 28.67
C ASP A 355 10.22 -12.93 28.31
N ASP A 356 10.39 -13.88 29.22
CA ASP A 356 9.96 -15.27 29.05
C ASP A 356 8.46 -15.38 28.72
N LEU A 357 7.62 -14.49 29.28
CA LEU A 357 6.18 -14.45 28.98
C LEU A 357 5.91 -14.04 27.53
N THR A 358 6.63 -13.04 27.02
CA THR A 358 6.53 -12.60 25.63
C THR A 358 6.95 -13.71 24.67
N GLU A 359 8.03 -14.44 25.01
CA GLU A 359 8.49 -15.56 24.19
C GLU A 359 7.52 -16.73 24.22
N CYS A 360 6.97 -17.08 25.39
CA CYS A 360 5.88 -18.07 25.47
C CYS A 360 4.70 -17.70 24.58
N TRP A 361 4.32 -16.42 24.54
CA TRP A 361 3.25 -15.90 23.68
C TRP A 361 3.64 -16.03 22.19
N ARG A 362 4.83 -15.59 21.80
CA ARG A 362 5.34 -15.70 20.42
C ARG A 362 5.37 -17.14 19.91
N GLN A 363 5.74 -18.08 20.78
CA GLN A 363 5.85 -19.50 20.45
C GLN A 363 4.51 -20.26 20.49
N GLY A 364 3.43 -19.63 20.98
CA GLY A 364 2.15 -20.30 21.22
C GLY A 364 2.28 -21.41 22.27
N LYS A 365 2.86 -21.05 23.44
CA LYS A 365 3.11 -21.90 24.60
C LYS A 365 2.66 -21.24 25.91
N THR A 366 1.62 -20.44 25.86
CA THR A 366 1.09 -19.75 27.04
C THR A 366 0.27 -20.64 27.95
N GLY A 367 -0.14 -21.83 27.47
CA GLY A 367 -1.07 -22.70 28.16
C GLY A 367 -2.54 -22.29 27.98
N PHE A 368 -2.85 -21.26 27.21
CA PHE A 368 -4.20 -20.86 26.81
C PHE A 368 -4.47 -21.32 25.38
N PRO A 369 -5.24 -22.38 25.14
CA PRO A 369 -5.30 -23.07 23.86
C PRO A 369 -5.66 -22.19 22.66
N LEU A 370 -6.64 -21.30 22.76
CA LEU A 370 -7.02 -20.46 21.61
C LEU A 370 -5.95 -19.39 21.30
N ILE A 371 -5.27 -18.86 22.33
CA ILE A 371 -4.13 -17.94 22.14
C ILE A 371 -2.98 -18.67 21.45
N ASP A 372 -2.63 -19.85 21.94
CA ASP A 372 -1.53 -20.65 21.40
C ASP A 372 -1.82 -21.11 19.96
N ALA A 373 -3.04 -21.56 19.69
CA ALA A 373 -3.48 -21.92 18.35
C ALA A 373 -3.41 -20.72 17.39
N ALA A 374 -3.79 -19.51 17.85
CA ALA A 374 -3.70 -18.28 17.07
C ALA A 374 -2.24 -17.95 16.72
N MET A 375 -1.33 -18.00 17.70
CA MET A 375 0.08 -17.69 17.48
C MET A 375 0.78 -18.73 16.60
N ARG A 376 0.48 -20.01 16.77
CA ARG A 376 0.97 -21.09 15.89
C ARG A 376 0.43 -20.95 14.47
N SER A 377 -0.84 -20.56 14.31
CA SER A 377 -1.45 -20.26 13.00
C SER A 377 -0.75 -19.09 12.31
N LEU A 378 -0.47 -18.01 13.02
CA LEU A 378 0.28 -16.86 12.49
C LEU A 378 1.66 -17.28 12.03
N LYS A 379 2.41 -17.98 12.89
CA LYS A 379 3.77 -18.43 12.61
C LYS A 379 3.85 -19.38 11.40
N SER A 380 2.85 -20.25 11.22
CA SER A 380 2.85 -21.22 10.12
C SER A 380 2.37 -20.65 8.79
N SER A 381 1.37 -19.76 8.80
CA SER A 381 0.69 -19.30 7.58
C SER A 381 0.97 -17.84 7.19
N GLY A 382 1.50 -17.04 8.11
CA GLY A 382 1.62 -15.58 7.93
C GLY A 382 0.29 -14.84 7.94
N TRP A 383 -0.81 -15.52 8.29
CA TRP A 383 -2.14 -14.92 8.36
C TRP A 383 -2.86 -15.28 9.67
N LEU A 384 -3.55 -14.31 10.24
CA LEU A 384 -4.33 -14.51 11.44
C LEU A 384 -5.72 -13.94 11.28
N HIS A 385 -6.72 -14.68 11.73
CA HIS A 385 -8.12 -14.27 11.72
C HIS A 385 -8.31 -12.95 12.51
N PRO A 386 -9.10 -11.95 12.01
CA PRO A 386 -9.24 -10.64 12.66
C PRO A 386 -9.64 -10.70 14.14
N ALA A 387 -10.59 -11.55 14.49
CA ALA A 387 -11.01 -11.72 15.90
C ALA A 387 -9.87 -12.23 16.79
N LEU A 388 -8.99 -13.07 16.26
CA LEU A 388 -7.83 -13.58 17.01
C LEU A 388 -6.69 -12.57 17.11
N ARG A 389 -6.58 -11.64 16.15
CA ARG A 389 -5.60 -10.53 16.26
C ARG A 389 -5.89 -9.67 17.48
N SER A 390 -7.14 -9.28 17.66
CA SER A 390 -7.57 -8.51 18.84
C SER A 390 -7.36 -9.32 20.11
N LEU A 391 -7.81 -10.58 20.14
CA LEU A 391 -7.73 -11.45 21.31
C LEU A 391 -6.28 -11.67 21.76
N THR A 392 -5.36 -11.96 20.84
CA THR A 392 -3.93 -12.18 21.16
C THR A 392 -3.23 -10.90 21.60
N ALA A 393 -3.65 -9.74 21.09
CA ALA A 393 -3.12 -8.45 21.51
C ALA A 393 -3.64 -8.04 22.89
N GLU A 394 -4.94 -8.23 23.14
CA GLU A 394 -5.55 -7.98 24.48
C GLU A 394 -4.97 -8.93 25.53
N PHE A 395 -4.68 -10.19 25.17
CA PHE A 395 -4.01 -11.13 26.05
C PHE A 395 -2.59 -10.67 26.40
N LEU A 396 -1.77 -10.27 25.40
CA LEU A 396 -0.42 -9.78 25.64
C LEU A 396 -0.42 -8.55 26.57
N CYS A 397 -1.25 -7.56 26.28
CA CYS A 397 -1.26 -6.28 26.99
C CYS A 397 -2.00 -6.35 28.33
N GLY A 398 -3.14 -7.06 28.37
CA GLY A 398 -4.05 -7.06 29.54
C GLY A 398 -3.80 -8.18 30.54
N ILE A 399 -3.41 -9.36 30.06
CA ILE A 399 -3.21 -10.55 30.92
C ILE A 399 -1.73 -10.75 31.24
N LEU A 400 -0.86 -10.69 30.21
CA LEU A 400 0.58 -10.81 30.45
C LEU A 400 1.24 -9.50 30.86
N HIS A 401 0.52 -8.37 30.78
CA HIS A 401 1.00 -7.02 31.11
C HIS A 401 2.28 -6.64 30.35
N GLN A 402 2.41 -7.10 29.11
CA GLN A 402 3.55 -6.82 28.26
C GLN A 402 3.27 -5.60 27.36
N PRO A 403 4.32 -4.81 27.01
CA PRO A 403 4.20 -3.69 26.10
C PRO A 403 3.64 -4.10 24.71
N SER A 404 2.76 -3.26 24.16
CA SER A 404 2.18 -3.48 22.80
C SER A 404 3.24 -3.54 21.71
N GLU A 405 4.37 -2.88 21.91
CA GLU A 405 5.51 -2.80 21.01
C GLU A 405 6.06 -4.18 20.64
N HIS A 406 6.11 -5.11 21.61
CA HIS A 406 6.53 -6.50 21.34
C HIS A 406 5.62 -7.18 20.31
N GLY A 407 4.32 -6.95 20.43
CA GLY A 407 3.35 -7.49 19.49
C GLY A 407 3.38 -6.79 18.15
N ILE A 408 3.54 -5.46 18.11
CA ILE A 408 3.67 -4.67 16.88
C ILE A 408 4.83 -5.20 16.04
N VAL A 409 5.99 -5.40 16.64
CA VAL A 409 7.18 -5.92 15.92
C VAL A 409 6.96 -7.35 15.47
N TRP A 410 6.49 -8.23 16.36
CA TRP A 410 6.27 -9.63 16.00
C TRP A 410 5.25 -9.82 14.87
N PHE A 411 4.17 -9.04 14.88
CA PHE A 411 3.20 -9.09 13.80
C PHE A 411 3.77 -8.54 12.48
N ALA A 412 4.62 -7.50 12.55
CA ALA A 412 5.31 -6.99 11.37
C ALA A 412 6.22 -8.04 10.71
N GLU A 413 6.92 -8.85 11.51
CA GLU A 413 7.78 -9.93 11.03
C GLU A 413 7.02 -11.11 10.44
N GLN A 414 5.80 -11.38 10.92
CA GLN A 414 5.08 -12.61 10.58
C GLN A 414 3.99 -12.43 9.53
N GLN A 415 3.32 -11.26 9.48
CA GLN A 415 2.12 -11.08 8.68
C GLN A 415 2.41 -10.84 7.20
N THR A 416 1.88 -11.67 6.31
CA THR A 416 1.87 -11.44 4.86
C THR A 416 1.15 -10.15 4.47
N ASP A 417 0.11 -9.78 5.24
CA ASP A 417 -0.72 -8.60 5.03
C ASP A 417 -0.27 -7.38 5.86
N PHE A 418 0.99 -7.36 6.30
CA PHE A 418 1.49 -6.27 7.12
C PHE A 418 1.31 -4.91 6.44
N ASP A 419 0.68 -4.00 7.17
CA ASP A 419 0.55 -2.58 6.85
C ASP A 419 0.87 -1.78 8.12
N PRO A 420 1.89 -0.92 8.12
CA PRO A 420 2.35 -0.23 9.33
C PRO A 420 1.25 0.57 10.02
N ALA A 421 0.43 1.30 9.24
CA ALA A 421 -0.64 2.13 9.78
C ALA A 421 -1.72 1.28 10.48
N LEU A 422 -2.13 0.18 9.84
CA LEU A 422 -3.14 -0.72 10.37
C LEU A 422 -2.61 -1.50 11.58
N ASN A 423 -1.37 -1.98 11.50
CA ASN A 423 -0.76 -2.74 12.58
C ASN A 423 -0.71 -1.90 13.86
N VAL A 424 -0.09 -0.72 13.80
CA VAL A 424 0.01 0.20 14.95
C VAL A 424 -1.38 0.61 15.46
N GLY A 425 -2.30 0.98 14.56
CA GLY A 425 -3.66 1.41 14.93
C GLY A 425 -4.45 0.32 15.65
N ASN A 426 -4.39 -0.92 15.16
CA ASN A 426 -5.06 -2.06 15.78
C ASN A 426 -4.45 -2.41 17.15
N TRP A 427 -3.11 -2.45 17.26
CA TRP A 427 -2.43 -2.73 18.52
C TRP A 427 -2.72 -1.69 19.59
N GLN A 428 -2.67 -0.40 19.26
CA GLN A 428 -3.02 0.67 20.19
C GLN A 428 -4.49 0.63 20.63
N THR A 429 -5.38 0.17 19.74
CA THR A 429 -6.79 -0.01 20.09
C THR A 429 -6.96 -1.19 21.04
N ALA A 430 -6.33 -2.33 20.76
CA ALA A 430 -6.37 -3.51 21.63
C ALA A 430 -5.76 -3.24 23.03
N ALA A 431 -4.59 -2.57 23.07
CA ALA A 431 -3.97 -2.19 24.34
C ALA A 431 -4.87 -1.27 25.19
N ARG A 432 -5.53 -0.28 24.56
CA ARG A 432 -6.50 0.59 25.25
C ARG A 432 -7.72 -0.19 25.77
N ASN A 433 -8.22 -1.14 25.00
CA ASN A 433 -9.33 -2.00 25.43
C ASN A 433 -8.92 -2.86 26.63
N ALA A 434 -7.75 -3.48 26.56
CA ALA A 434 -7.19 -4.29 27.65
C ALA A 434 -7.04 -3.52 28.97
N CYS A 435 -6.69 -2.22 28.91
CA CYS A 435 -6.63 -1.37 30.10
C CYS A 435 -8.01 -0.98 30.67
N ARG A 436 -9.06 -1.03 29.84
CA ARG A 436 -10.41 -0.57 30.24
C ARG A 436 -11.32 -1.70 30.72
N HIS A 437 -11.12 -2.89 30.20
CA HIS A 437 -12.00 -4.04 30.42
C HIS A 437 -11.17 -5.28 30.69
N SER A 438 -11.53 -5.99 31.77
CA SER A 438 -11.00 -7.34 31.96
C SER A 438 -11.62 -8.28 30.93
N ILE A 439 -10.80 -9.04 30.22
CA ILE A 439 -11.25 -10.03 29.25
C ILE A 439 -11.28 -11.41 29.91
N ASP A 440 -12.43 -12.10 29.82
CA ASP A 440 -12.49 -13.52 30.09
C ASP A 440 -12.06 -14.30 28.86
N ILE A 441 -10.81 -14.76 28.87
CA ILE A 441 -10.20 -15.49 27.76
C ILE A 441 -10.90 -16.82 27.50
N ILE A 442 -11.30 -17.51 28.57
CA ILE A 442 -11.93 -18.84 28.47
C ILE A 442 -13.32 -18.72 27.84
N GLN A 443 -14.13 -17.79 28.32
CA GLN A 443 -15.45 -17.53 27.77
C GLN A 443 -15.36 -17.07 26.30
N THR A 444 -14.39 -16.18 26.02
CA THR A 444 -14.14 -15.70 24.67
C THR A 444 -13.69 -16.83 23.73
N ALA A 445 -12.82 -17.73 24.20
CA ALA A 445 -12.39 -18.90 23.45
C ALA A 445 -13.57 -19.82 23.09
N ARG A 446 -14.43 -20.12 24.05
CA ARG A 446 -15.65 -20.94 23.82
C ARG A 446 -16.64 -20.28 22.86
N ARG A 447 -16.71 -18.95 22.84
CA ARG A 447 -17.56 -18.20 21.88
C ARG A 447 -17.01 -18.22 20.47
N LEU A 448 -15.68 -18.03 20.30
CA LEU A 448 -15.03 -17.95 18.99
C LEU A 448 -14.77 -19.33 18.34
N ASP A 449 -14.54 -20.35 19.16
CA ASP A 449 -14.23 -21.71 18.71
C ASP A 449 -15.02 -22.75 19.57
N PRO A 450 -16.38 -22.74 19.49
CA PRO A 450 -17.22 -23.50 20.41
C PRO A 450 -16.96 -25.01 20.37
N ASP A 451 -16.60 -25.54 19.22
CA ASP A 451 -16.32 -26.96 19.03
C ASP A 451 -14.85 -27.30 19.22
N GLY A 452 -13.96 -26.32 19.49
CA GLY A 452 -12.52 -26.51 19.56
C GLY A 452 -11.87 -26.90 18.22
N THR A 453 -12.55 -26.65 17.11
CA THR A 453 -12.06 -27.02 15.77
C THR A 453 -10.80 -26.26 15.39
N PHE A 454 -10.73 -24.96 15.71
CA PHE A 454 -9.54 -24.15 15.44
C PHE A 454 -8.36 -24.60 16.32
N VAL A 455 -8.61 -24.78 17.61
CA VAL A 455 -7.60 -25.28 18.53
C VAL A 455 -7.04 -26.62 18.07
N ARG A 456 -7.88 -27.61 17.80
CA ARG A 456 -7.41 -28.96 17.36
C ARG A 456 -6.63 -28.94 16.07
N ARG A 457 -6.91 -28.00 15.17
CA ARG A 457 -6.17 -27.84 13.91
C ARG A 457 -4.75 -27.37 14.13
N HIS A 458 -4.52 -26.49 15.12
CA HIS A 458 -3.23 -25.84 15.32
C HIS A 458 -2.47 -26.33 16.55
N ILE A 459 -3.13 -27.12 17.41
CA ILE A 459 -2.54 -27.76 18.58
C ILE A 459 -2.86 -29.26 18.54
N PRO A 460 -2.06 -30.05 17.80
CA PRO A 460 -2.28 -31.51 17.69
C PRO A 460 -2.29 -32.22 19.06
N GLU A 461 -1.55 -31.68 20.02
CA GLU A 461 -1.47 -32.19 21.39
C GLU A 461 -2.84 -32.25 22.07
N LEU A 462 -3.77 -31.38 21.72
CA LEU A 462 -5.11 -31.27 22.29
C LEU A 462 -6.22 -31.86 21.39
N ALA A 463 -5.84 -32.47 20.26
CA ALA A 463 -6.83 -32.92 19.27
C ALA A 463 -7.80 -33.97 19.80
N HIS A 464 -7.37 -34.81 20.73
CA HIS A 464 -8.14 -35.90 21.33
C HIS A 464 -9.06 -35.46 22.47
N LEU A 465 -8.85 -34.24 23.02
CA LEU A 465 -9.61 -33.77 24.17
C LEU A 465 -11.11 -33.59 23.84
N PRO A 466 -12.02 -33.88 24.78
CA PRO A 466 -13.43 -33.59 24.62
C PRO A 466 -13.69 -32.06 24.56
N VAL A 467 -14.82 -31.66 23.97
CA VAL A 467 -15.15 -30.25 23.68
C VAL A 467 -15.14 -29.37 24.95
N ASN A 468 -15.59 -29.89 26.07
CA ASN A 468 -15.63 -29.17 27.35
C ASN A 468 -14.24 -28.92 27.96
N LEU A 469 -13.21 -29.68 27.57
CA LEU A 469 -11.85 -29.57 28.08
C LEU A 469 -10.88 -28.90 27.09
N VAL A 470 -11.19 -28.86 25.81
CA VAL A 470 -10.25 -28.38 24.78
C VAL A 470 -9.76 -26.95 25.01
N HIS A 471 -10.54 -26.09 25.67
CA HIS A 471 -10.16 -24.73 26.06
C HIS A 471 -9.62 -24.60 27.48
N THR A 472 -9.70 -25.68 28.27
CA THR A 472 -9.27 -25.71 29.68
C THR A 472 -8.57 -27.04 29.99
N PRO A 473 -7.50 -27.41 29.26
CA PRO A 473 -6.86 -28.73 29.39
C PRO A 473 -6.30 -29.00 30.78
N TRP A 474 -5.97 -27.96 31.55
CA TRP A 474 -5.50 -28.10 32.95
C TRP A 474 -6.56 -28.60 33.93
N LEU A 475 -7.82 -28.66 33.50
CA LEU A 475 -8.92 -29.27 34.28
C LEU A 475 -9.12 -30.76 33.96
N ALA A 476 -8.34 -31.30 33.03
CA ALA A 476 -8.41 -32.73 32.70
C ALA A 476 -7.94 -33.57 33.88
N SER A 477 -8.60 -34.73 34.09
CA SER A 477 -8.15 -35.69 35.09
C SER A 477 -6.80 -36.29 34.69
N SER A 478 -6.08 -36.88 35.63
CA SER A 478 -4.82 -37.56 35.37
C SER A 478 -4.91 -38.72 34.36
N GLU A 479 -6.11 -39.19 34.05
CA GLU A 479 -6.39 -40.20 33.05
C GLU A 479 -6.43 -39.65 31.60
N ILE A 480 -6.60 -38.32 31.46
CA ILE A 480 -6.63 -37.61 30.17
C ILE A 480 -5.35 -36.80 30.04
N ASP A 481 -4.37 -37.37 29.36
CA ASP A 481 -3.08 -36.70 29.12
C ASP A 481 -3.21 -35.57 28.08
N ALA A 482 -2.72 -34.38 28.41
CA ALA A 482 -2.61 -33.26 27.46
C ALA A 482 -1.34 -33.38 26.57
N HIS A 483 -0.69 -34.54 26.50
CA HIS A 483 0.45 -34.85 25.63
C HIS A 483 1.57 -33.81 25.64
N GLY A 484 1.91 -33.31 26.84
CA GLY A 484 2.98 -32.32 27.00
C GLY A 484 2.59 -30.88 26.62
N TYR A 485 1.30 -30.59 26.43
CA TYR A 485 0.84 -29.21 26.30
C TYR A 485 1.09 -28.43 27.61
N PRO A 486 1.63 -27.19 27.55
CA PRO A 486 2.05 -26.48 28.77
C PRO A 486 0.87 -26.09 29.65
N LEU A 487 1.15 -25.98 30.96
CA LEU A 487 0.23 -25.34 31.90
C LEU A 487 0.16 -23.83 31.65
N PRO A 488 -0.95 -23.16 32.06
CA PRO A 488 -1.07 -21.71 31.94
C PRO A 488 0.08 -20.96 32.62
N VAL A 489 0.73 -20.04 31.90
CA VAL A 489 1.86 -19.22 32.40
C VAL A 489 1.42 -18.19 33.44
N VAL A 490 0.14 -17.91 33.53
CA VAL A 490 -0.51 -17.07 34.55
C VAL A 490 -1.79 -17.77 35.05
N ALA A 491 -2.29 -17.39 36.20
CA ALA A 491 -3.54 -17.97 36.69
C ALA A 491 -4.69 -17.74 35.71
N PRO A 492 -5.44 -18.80 35.34
CA PRO A 492 -6.52 -18.73 34.38
C PRO A 492 -7.80 -18.09 34.96
#